data_6dffa400669b830547fb3b3cad741a8d
#
_entry.id   6dffa400669b830547fb3b3cad741a8d
#
_cell.length_a   1.000
_cell.length_b   1.000
_cell.length_c   1.000
_cell.angle_alpha   90.00
_cell.angle_beta   90.00
_cell.angle_gamma   90.00
#
_symmetry.space_group_name_H-M   'P 1'
#
loop_
_entity.id
_entity.type
_entity.pdbx_description
1 polymer ?
#
loop_
_entity_poly.entity_id
_entity_poly.type
_entity_poly.pdbx_seq_one_letter_code
_entity_poly.pdbx_strand_id
1 'polypeptide(L)' 'MPTDETRRVLKVFGVAVTAFEDAVEKGAPPEELRKAEAEVKTRLEEITVLIDHLRAKRK' A
#
# COMPACT_ATOMS: atom_id res chain seq x y z
N MET A 1 -13.75 2.51 -15.66
CA MET A 1 -14.18 2.39 -14.25
C MET A 1 -13.24 1.47 -13.51
N PRO A 2 -12.83 1.84 -12.28
CA PRO A 2 -11.97 0.94 -11.52
C PRO A 2 -12.73 -0.31 -11.10
N THR A 3 -12.03 -1.43 -11.10
CA THR A 3 -12.60 -2.68 -10.60
C THR A 3 -12.58 -2.69 -9.07
N ASP A 4 -13.27 -3.67 -8.49
CA ASP A 4 -13.23 -3.84 -7.05
C ASP A 4 -11.81 -4.14 -6.57
N GLU A 5 -11.05 -4.89 -7.38
CA GLU A 5 -9.66 -5.19 -7.04
C GLU A 5 -8.86 -3.90 -6.95
N THR A 6 -9.00 -3.02 -7.94
CA THR A 6 -8.28 -1.76 -7.96
C THR A 6 -8.61 -0.92 -6.73
N ARG A 7 -9.90 -0.80 -6.42
CA ARG A 7 -10.33 0.00 -5.27
C ARG A 7 -9.78 -0.54 -3.98
N ARG A 8 -9.84 -1.86 -3.80
CA ARG A 8 -9.38 -2.47 -2.57
C ARG A 8 -7.88 -2.29 -2.38
N VAL A 9 -7.12 -2.52 -3.43
CA VAL A 9 -5.67 -2.40 -3.35
C VAL A 9 -5.27 -0.97 -3.02
N LEU A 10 -5.89 0.02 -3.68
CA LEU A 10 -5.56 1.41 -3.42
C LEU A 10 -5.99 1.84 -2.02
N LYS A 11 -7.14 1.37 -1.56
CA LYS A 11 -7.60 1.71 -0.21
C LYS A 11 -6.65 1.18 0.84
N VAL A 12 -6.25 -0.07 0.71
CA VAL A 12 -5.35 -0.69 1.68
C VAL A 12 -3.99 -0.01 1.65
N PHE A 13 -3.51 0.34 0.45
CA PHE A 13 -2.25 1.06 0.32
C PHE A 13 -2.33 2.41 1.04
N GLY A 14 -3.42 3.15 0.82
CA GLY A 14 -3.61 4.45 1.47
C GLY A 14 -3.62 4.33 2.99
N VAL A 15 -4.28 3.29 3.52
CA VAL A 15 -4.32 3.08 4.96
C VAL A 15 -2.91 2.83 5.48
N ALA A 16 -2.12 2.01 4.79
CA ALA A 16 -0.76 1.71 5.22
C ALA A 16 0.12 2.96 5.22
N VAL A 17 0.02 3.78 4.17
CA VAL A 17 0.81 5.00 4.08
C VAL A 17 0.41 5.97 5.18
N THR A 18 -0.88 6.13 5.43
CA THR A 18 -1.37 7.02 6.47
C THR A 18 -0.87 6.56 7.84
N ALA A 19 -0.89 5.26 8.09
CA ALA A 19 -0.40 4.74 9.36
C ALA A 19 1.09 5.01 9.53
N PHE A 20 1.86 4.89 8.45
CA PHE A 20 3.28 5.21 8.52
C PHE A 20 3.50 6.69 8.80
N GLU A 21 2.76 7.55 8.12
CA GLU A 21 2.87 8.98 8.33
C GLU A 21 2.56 9.34 9.79
N ASP A 22 1.48 8.76 10.32
CA ASP A 22 1.13 9.00 11.73
C ASP A 22 2.24 8.57 12.66
N ALA A 23 2.86 7.43 12.40
CA ALA A 23 3.94 6.94 13.24
C ALA A 23 5.13 7.89 13.20
N VAL A 24 5.45 8.42 12.03
CA VAL A 24 6.55 9.38 11.90
C VAL A 24 6.23 10.66 12.67
N GLU A 25 5.02 11.18 12.53
CA GLU A 25 4.65 12.44 13.12
C GLU A 25 4.59 12.39 14.64
N LYS A 26 4.18 11.25 15.19
CA LYS A 26 4.12 11.14 16.64
C LYS A 26 5.43 10.69 17.25
N GLY A 27 6.47 10.51 16.43
CA GLY A 27 7.78 10.12 16.94
C GLY A 27 7.85 8.70 17.47
N ALA A 28 7.20 7.77 16.78
CA ALA A 28 7.17 6.38 17.22
C ALA A 28 8.57 5.77 17.27
N PRO A 29 8.78 4.73 18.09
CA PRO A 29 10.08 4.07 18.17
C PRO A 29 10.50 3.48 16.83
N PRO A 30 11.81 3.32 16.60
CA PRO A 30 12.30 2.78 15.34
C PRO A 30 11.70 1.44 14.95
N GLU A 31 11.41 0.58 15.92
CA GLU A 31 10.81 -0.71 15.63
C GLU A 31 9.42 -0.55 15.02
N GLU A 32 8.64 0.37 15.59
CA GLU A 32 7.30 0.62 15.09
C GLU A 32 7.35 1.23 13.71
N LEU A 33 8.30 2.14 13.48
CA LEU A 33 8.47 2.75 12.16
C LEU A 33 8.82 1.69 11.12
N ARG A 34 9.69 0.75 11.48
CA ARG A 34 10.06 -0.30 10.53
C ARG A 34 8.89 -1.20 10.18
N LYS A 35 8.04 -1.50 11.17
CA LYS A 35 6.86 -2.31 10.90
C LYS A 35 5.90 -1.60 9.97
N ALA A 36 5.68 -0.32 10.20
CA ALA A 36 4.80 0.46 9.34
C ALA A 36 5.36 0.56 7.93
N GLU A 37 6.67 0.75 7.83
CA GLU A 37 7.32 0.83 6.52
C GLU A 37 7.22 -0.50 5.78
N ALA A 38 7.40 -1.61 6.49
CA ALA A 38 7.29 -2.93 5.87
C ALA A 38 5.88 -3.16 5.33
N GLU A 39 4.87 -2.67 6.06
CA GLU A 39 3.50 -2.80 5.60
C GLU A 39 3.29 -2.00 4.31
N VAL A 40 3.84 -0.79 4.25
CA VAL A 40 3.74 0.00 3.03
C VAL A 40 4.40 -0.72 1.85
N LYS A 41 5.55 -1.32 2.08
CA LYS A 41 6.23 -2.06 1.01
C LYS A 41 5.43 -3.26 0.54
N THR A 42 4.78 -3.97 1.48
CA THR A 42 3.93 -5.09 1.11
C THR A 42 2.76 -4.62 0.24
N ARG A 43 2.14 -3.50 0.60
CA ARG A 43 1.04 -2.97 -0.20
C ARG A 43 1.52 -2.49 -1.56
N LEU A 44 2.75 -1.97 -1.61
CA LEU A 44 3.33 -1.57 -2.90
C LEU A 44 3.49 -2.78 -3.83
N GLU A 45 3.89 -3.92 -3.28
CA GLU A 45 3.97 -5.13 -4.09
C GLU A 45 2.61 -5.53 -4.64
N GLU A 46 1.56 -5.35 -3.85
CA GLU A 46 0.21 -5.65 -4.33
C GLU A 46 -0.18 -4.74 -5.47
N ILE A 47 0.26 -3.48 -5.42
CA ILE A 47 0.01 -2.56 -6.52
C ILE A 47 0.73 -3.03 -7.78
N THR A 48 1.95 -3.52 -7.63
CA THR A 48 2.70 -4.06 -8.76
C THR A 48 1.96 -5.23 -9.40
N VAL A 49 1.43 -6.13 -8.57
CA VAL A 49 0.65 -7.25 -9.07
C VAL A 49 -0.61 -6.76 -9.78
N LEU A 50 -1.27 -5.75 -9.21
CA LEU A 50 -2.45 -5.17 -9.84
C LEU A 50 -2.11 -4.62 -11.22
N ILE A 51 -0.99 -3.92 -11.33
CA ILE A 51 -0.57 -3.36 -12.61
C ILE A 51 -0.34 -4.48 -13.63
N ASP A 52 0.27 -5.58 -13.19
CA ASP A 52 0.47 -6.72 -14.08
C ASP A 52 -0.87 -7.30 -14.55
N HIS A 53 -1.85 -7.40 -13.65
CA HIS A 53 -3.18 -7.88 -14.02
C HIS A 53 -3.84 -6.97 -15.04
N LEU A 54 -3.73 -5.66 -14.83
CA LEU A 54 -4.33 -4.71 -15.77
C LEU A 54 -3.62 -4.75 -17.12
N ARG A 55 -2.30 -4.92 -17.10
CA ARG A 55 -1.54 -5.02 -18.35
C ARG A 55 -1.95 -6.26 -19.12
N ALA A 56 -2.24 -7.36 -18.43
CA ALA A 56 -2.65 -8.60 -19.09
C ALA A 56 -4.00 -8.47 -19.74
N LYS A 57 -4.86 -7.56 -19.28
CA LYS A 57 -6.17 -7.33 -19.88
C LYS A 57 -6.09 -6.52 -21.16
N ARG A 58 -4.95 -5.91 -21.40
CA ARG A 58 -4.78 -5.09 -22.59
C ARG A 58 -4.62 -5.97 -23.82
N LYS A 59 -5.31 -5.58 -24.88
CA LYS A 59 -5.20 -6.29 -26.16
C LYS A 59 -4.20 -5.61 -27.06
#